data_b7dcb440d73a65899fcc2b43d46c8d51
#
_entry.id   b7dcb440d73a65899fcc2b43d46c8d51
#
_cell.length_a   1.000
_cell.length_b   1.000
_cell.length_c   1.000
_cell.angle_alpha   90.00
_cell.angle_beta   90.00
_cell.angle_gamma   90.00
#
_symmetry.space_group_name_H-M   'P 1'
#
loop_
_entity.id
_entity.type
_entity.pdbx_description
1 polymer ?
#
loop_
_entity_poly.entity_id
_entity_poly.type
_entity_poly.pdbx_seq_one_letter_code
_entity_poly.pdbx_strand_id
1 'polypeptide(L)'
;MLKVEDIKKAVSKFGKQYGIKNAYLFGSYAKGVANEKSDVDIIIEKGNLQTYKAYSGLLYSLEDELGTSVDLLTMDGVKPRFFELIKNDRILLYGA
;
A
#
# COMPACT_ATOMS: atom_id res chain seq x y z
N MET A 1 13.35 -3.59 11.56
CA MET A 1 12.27 -2.75 10.99
C MET A 1 12.32 -2.82 9.47
N LEU A 2 11.16 -2.75 8.82
CA LEU A 2 11.07 -2.83 7.37
C LEU A 2 11.71 -1.63 6.68
N LYS A 3 12.27 -1.90 5.51
CA LYS A 3 12.75 -0.86 4.61
C LYS A 3 11.73 -0.64 3.50
N VAL A 4 11.74 0.52 2.89
CA VAL A 4 10.86 0.82 1.76
C VAL A 4 11.03 -0.22 0.65
N GLU A 5 12.26 -0.70 0.42
CA GLU A 5 12.53 -1.73 -0.57
C GLU A 5 11.81 -3.04 -0.29
N ASP A 6 11.70 -3.43 0.98
CA ASP A 6 10.98 -4.64 1.38
C ASP A 6 9.51 -4.51 1.07
N ILE A 7 8.94 -3.34 1.37
CA ILE A 7 7.54 -3.03 1.09
C ILE A 7 7.30 -3.04 -0.42
N LYS A 8 8.19 -2.43 -1.18
CA LYS A 8 8.09 -2.37 -2.63
C LYS A 8 8.10 -3.77 -3.26
N LYS A 9 8.97 -4.66 -2.79
CA LYS A 9 9.04 -6.04 -3.28
C LYS A 9 7.74 -6.79 -3.02
N ALA A 10 7.20 -6.69 -1.82
CA ALA A 10 5.95 -7.37 -1.46
C ALA A 10 4.79 -6.84 -2.29
N VAL A 11 4.68 -5.52 -2.43
CA VAL A 11 3.60 -4.90 -3.18
C VAL A 11 3.70 -5.22 -4.67
N SER A 12 4.91 -5.26 -5.22
CA SER A 12 5.10 -5.64 -6.64
C SER A 12 4.68 -7.08 -6.89
N LYS A 13 5.03 -7.99 -5.99
CA LYS A 13 4.68 -9.40 -6.09
C LYS A 13 3.17 -9.61 -6.05
N PHE A 14 2.53 -9.11 -5.00
CA PHE A 14 1.10 -9.34 -4.81
C PHE A 14 0.24 -8.40 -5.66
N GLY A 15 0.72 -7.20 -5.94
CA GLY A 15 0.02 -6.28 -6.83
C GLY A 15 -0.17 -6.87 -8.21
N LYS A 16 0.86 -7.51 -8.72
CA LYS A 16 0.79 -8.19 -10.01
C LYS A 16 -0.17 -9.39 -9.96
N GLN A 17 -0.09 -10.17 -8.88
CA GLN A 17 -0.94 -11.34 -8.69
C GLN A 17 -2.42 -10.95 -8.63
N TYR A 18 -2.75 -9.88 -7.94
CA TYR A 18 -4.13 -9.44 -7.75
C TYR A 18 -4.61 -8.45 -8.81
N GLY A 19 -3.73 -8.04 -9.72
CA GLY A 19 -4.11 -7.20 -10.85
C GLY A 19 -4.40 -5.75 -10.51
N ILE A 20 -3.79 -5.20 -9.46
CA ILE A 20 -3.94 -3.78 -9.15
C ILE A 20 -3.22 -2.95 -10.22
N LYS A 21 -3.66 -1.71 -10.40
CA LYS A 21 -3.06 -0.83 -11.39
C LYS A 21 -1.81 -0.14 -10.88
N ASN A 22 -1.88 0.40 -9.68
CA ASN A 22 -0.71 1.01 -9.04
C ASN A 22 -0.87 1.04 -7.53
N ALA A 23 0.22 1.36 -6.82
CA ALA A 23 0.23 1.46 -5.37
C ALA A 23 1.26 2.48 -4.92
N TYR A 24 0.90 3.24 -3.89
CA TYR A 24 1.79 4.23 -3.26
C TYR A 24 1.86 3.98 -1.76
N LEU A 25 3.06 4.18 -1.23
CA LEU A 25 3.30 4.21 0.21
C LEU A 25 3.08 5.65 0.71
N PHE A 26 2.39 5.79 1.84
CA PHE A 26 2.24 7.08 2.49
C PHE A 26 2.44 6.92 3.99
N GLY A 27 2.20 7.96 4.77
CA GLY A 27 2.32 7.89 6.22
C GLY A 27 3.74 7.82 6.73
N SER A 28 3.94 7.20 7.91
CA SER A 28 5.21 7.27 8.63
C SER A 28 6.37 6.63 7.89
N TYR A 29 6.15 5.50 7.20
CA TYR A 29 7.22 4.87 6.43
C TYR A 29 7.66 5.73 5.25
N ALA A 30 6.72 6.39 4.58
CA ALA A 30 7.06 7.28 3.47
C ALA A 30 7.81 8.51 3.93
N LYS A 31 7.50 9.00 5.13
CA LYS A 31 8.15 10.18 5.72
C LYS A 31 9.49 9.87 6.38
N GLY A 32 9.85 8.60 6.50
CA GLY A 32 11.09 8.19 7.15
C GLY A 32 11.07 8.31 8.67
N VAL A 33 9.90 8.33 9.29
CA VAL A 33 9.74 8.47 10.74
C VAL A 33 9.06 7.27 11.39
N ALA A 34 8.97 6.16 10.66
CA ALA A 34 8.36 4.93 11.18
C ALA A 34 9.19 4.33 12.31
N ASN A 35 8.51 3.62 13.20
CA ASN A 35 9.13 2.83 14.25
C ASN A 35 8.51 1.42 14.26
N GLU A 36 8.91 0.58 15.21
CA GLU A 36 8.46 -0.81 15.27
C GLU A 36 6.96 -0.98 15.46
N LYS A 37 6.28 0.06 15.94
CA LYS A 37 4.82 0.04 16.15
C LYS A 37 4.05 0.65 14.99
N SER A 38 4.74 1.17 14.00
CA SER A 38 4.08 1.82 12.87
C SER A 38 3.43 0.80 11.95
N ASP A 39 2.23 1.13 11.46
CA ASP A 39 1.60 0.38 10.39
C ASP A 39 2.18 0.79 9.05
N VAL A 40 2.07 -0.09 8.07
CA VAL A 40 2.45 0.24 6.69
C VAL A 40 1.21 0.77 5.98
N ASP A 41 1.26 2.03 5.56
CA ASP A 41 0.13 2.72 4.94
C ASP A 41 0.28 2.70 3.41
N ILE A 42 -0.64 2.02 2.75
CA ILE A 42 -0.61 1.84 1.29
C ILE A 42 -1.94 2.27 0.69
N ILE A 43 -1.89 3.02 -0.39
CA ILE A 43 -3.07 3.35 -1.18
C ILE A 43 -2.91 2.80 -2.59
N ILE A 44 -3.94 2.12 -3.09
CA ILE A 44 -3.91 1.45 -4.38
C ILE A 44 -4.99 1.96 -5.32
N GLU A 45 -4.69 1.92 -6.61
CA GLU A 45 -5.69 2.00 -7.66
C GLU A 45 -6.05 0.56 -8.03
N LYS A 46 -7.34 0.22 -7.87
CA LYS A 46 -7.77 -1.19 -7.85
C LYS A 46 -7.51 -1.99 -9.13
N GLY A 47 -7.59 -1.35 -10.30
CA GLY A 47 -7.45 -2.10 -11.54
C GLY A 47 -8.44 -3.25 -11.63
N ASN A 48 -7.93 -4.48 -11.65
CA ASN A 48 -8.77 -5.69 -11.72
C ASN A 48 -9.21 -6.22 -10.36
N LEU A 49 -8.87 -5.53 -9.27
CA LEU A 49 -9.27 -5.93 -7.92
C LEU A 49 -10.72 -5.51 -7.66
N GLN A 50 -11.68 -6.37 -7.99
CA GLN A 50 -13.09 -5.99 -8.04
C GLN A 50 -13.95 -6.56 -6.92
N THR A 51 -13.45 -7.48 -6.10
CA THR A 51 -14.23 -8.10 -5.05
C THR A 51 -13.63 -7.84 -3.68
N TYR A 52 -14.50 -7.86 -2.66
CA TYR A 52 -14.04 -7.74 -1.28
C TYR A 52 -13.11 -8.91 -0.90
N LYS A 53 -13.42 -10.10 -1.41
CA LYS A 53 -12.59 -11.29 -1.16
C LYS A 53 -11.18 -11.11 -1.71
N ALA A 54 -11.05 -10.57 -2.92
CA ALA A 54 -9.75 -10.30 -3.51
C ALA A 54 -8.99 -9.21 -2.74
N TYR A 55 -9.70 -8.17 -2.32
CA TYR A 55 -9.13 -7.11 -1.50
C TYR A 55 -8.57 -7.68 -0.18
N SER A 56 -9.37 -8.49 0.52
CA SER A 56 -8.92 -9.12 1.77
C SER A 56 -7.74 -10.05 1.55
N GLY A 57 -7.74 -10.79 0.44
CA GLY A 57 -6.62 -11.65 0.07
C GLY A 57 -5.33 -10.87 -0.12
N LEU A 58 -5.40 -9.75 -0.82
CA LEU A 58 -4.25 -8.87 -1.00
C LEU A 58 -3.75 -8.33 0.34
N LEU A 59 -4.67 -7.83 1.17
CA LEU A 59 -4.32 -7.29 2.48
C LEU A 59 -3.60 -8.33 3.36
N TYR A 60 -4.18 -9.52 3.49
CA TYR A 60 -3.58 -10.57 4.31
C TYR A 60 -2.26 -11.07 3.75
N SER A 61 -2.12 -11.13 2.42
CA SER A 61 -0.86 -11.51 1.79
C SER A 61 0.24 -10.52 2.11
N LEU A 62 -0.09 -9.22 2.07
CA LEU A 62 0.87 -8.17 2.41
C LEU A 62 1.25 -8.21 3.89
N GLU A 63 0.27 -8.36 4.78
CA GLU A 63 0.54 -8.44 6.22
C GLU A 63 1.39 -9.65 6.56
N ASP A 64 1.10 -10.79 5.95
CA ASP A 64 1.87 -12.02 6.18
C ASP A 64 3.31 -11.87 5.69
N GLU A 65 3.49 -11.34 4.49
CA GLU A 65 4.82 -11.17 3.90
C GLU A 65 5.65 -10.14 4.68
N LEU A 66 5.04 -9.05 5.11
CA LEU A 66 5.74 -7.96 5.78
C LEU A 66 5.85 -8.14 7.29
N GLY A 67 5.05 -9.04 7.86
CA GLY A 67 5.07 -9.32 9.30
C GLY A 67 4.58 -8.17 10.17
N THR A 68 3.73 -7.30 9.62
CA THR A 68 3.18 -6.17 10.35
C THR A 68 1.80 -5.80 9.79
N SER A 69 1.07 -4.96 10.53
CA SER A 69 -0.23 -4.48 10.08
C SER A 69 -0.09 -3.56 8.88
N VAL A 70 -0.97 -3.72 7.92
CA VAL A 70 -1.04 -2.90 6.72
C VAL A 70 -2.38 -2.18 6.69
N ASP A 71 -2.34 -0.88 6.48
CA ASP A 71 -3.52 -0.06 6.26
C ASP A 71 -3.66 0.13 4.75
N LEU A 72 -4.57 -0.62 4.15
CA LEU A 72 -4.71 -0.69 2.69
C LEU A 72 -5.94 0.09 2.25
N LEU A 73 -5.70 1.27 1.69
CA LEU A 73 -6.75 2.15 1.17
C LEU A 73 -6.86 2.01 -0.34
N THR A 74 -8.04 2.28 -0.87
CA THR A 74 -8.26 2.35 -2.31
C THR A 74 -8.48 3.80 -2.73
N MET A 75 -8.01 4.17 -3.91
CA MET A 75 -8.13 5.56 -4.38
C MET A 75 -9.58 6.02 -4.52
N ASP A 76 -10.48 5.11 -4.90
CA ASP A 76 -11.90 5.43 -5.02
C ASP A 76 -12.62 5.48 -3.67
N GLY A 77 -12.00 4.99 -2.61
CA GLY A 77 -12.56 5.01 -1.26
C GLY A 77 -12.16 6.23 -0.43
N VAL A 78 -11.35 7.13 -0.96
CA VAL A 78 -10.88 8.31 -0.23
C VAL A 78 -11.28 9.59 -0.98
N LYS A 79 -11.38 10.68 -0.22
CA LYS A 79 -11.74 11.99 -0.80
C LYS A 79 -10.55 12.62 -1.52
N PRO A 80 -10.77 13.44 -2.54
CA PRO A 80 -9.68 14.12 -3.28
C PRO A 80 -8.71 14.88 -2.37
N ARG A 81 -9.21 15.45 -1.28
CA ARG A 81 -8.38 16.16 -0.30
C ARG A 81 -7.27 15.26 0.28
N PHE A 82 -7.54 13.97 0.42
CA PHE A 82 -6.56 13.02 0.93
C PHE A 82 -5.30 12.97 0.04
N PHE A 83 -5.49 12.98 -1.28
CA PHE A 83 -4.37 12.97 -2.21
C PHE A 83 -3.48 14.20 -2.08
N GLU A 84 -4.09 15.35 -1.83
CA GLU A 84 -3.32 16.57 -1.60
C GLU A 84 -2.46 16.47 -0.33
N LEU A 85 -3.00 15.81 0.71
CA LEU A 85 -2.27 15.67 1.97
C LEU A 85 -1.05 14.77 1.85
N ILE A 86 -1.07 13.76 0.98
CA ILE A 86 0.01 12.79 0.87
C ILE A 86 0.96 13.03 -0.30
N LYS A 87 0.64 13.93 -1.22
CA LYS A 87 1.34 14.02 -2.49
C LYS A 87 2.83 14.33 -2.42
N ASN A 88 3.26 15.05 -1.38
CA ASN A 88 4.67 15.42 -1.24
C ASN A 88 5.53 14.30 -0.65
N ASP A 89 4.91 13.38 0.08
CA ASP A 89 5.62 12.33 0.81
C ASP A 89 5.45 10.94 0.20
N ARG A 90 4.41 10.74 -0.60
CA ARG A 90 4.10 9.42 -1.15
C ARG A 90 5.22 8.86 -2.01
N ILE A 91 5.40 7.55 -1.94
CA ILE A 91 6.43 6.84 -2.71
C ILE A 91 5.73 5.81 -3.59
N LEU A 92 6.02 5.82 -4.89
CA LEU A 92 5.48 4.83 -5.81
C LEU A 92 6.06 3.45 -5.49
N LEU A 93 5.18 2.48 -5.22
CA LEU A 93 5.58 1.10 -4.92
C LEU A 93 5.41 0.18 -6.12
N TYR A 94 4.41 0.42 -6.95
CA TYR A 94 4.04 -0.46 -8.05
C TYR A 94 3.25 0.29 -9.10
N GLY A 95 3.48 -0.04 -10.38
CA GLY A 95 2.78 0.56 -11.51
C GLY A 95 3.47 1.82 -12.00
N ALA A 96 2.70 2.65 -12.68
CA ALA A 96 3.22 3.86 -13.29
C ALA A 96 2.46 5.09 -12.84
#